data_8791a8e81a88c56d7db9fcea6a52be64
#
_entry.id   8791a8e81a88c56d7db9fcea6a52be64
#
_cell.length_a   1.000
_cell.length_b   1.000
_cell.length_c   1.000
_cell.angle_alpha   90.00
_cell.angle_beta   90.00
_cell.angle_gamma   90.00
#
_symmetry.space_group_name_H-M   'P 1'
#
loop_
_entity.id
_entity.type
_entity.pdbx_description
1 polymer ?
#
loop_
_entity_poly.entity_id
_entity_poly.type
_entity_poly.pdbx_seq_one_letter_code
_entity_poly.pdbx_strand_id
1 'polypeptide(L)'
;MFSVLITLIESLLNLPFSIYHTFVIEEKYGFNKMTPGTFVMDELKKFVIVMILFAVIIPLILWIIHVSGPALVLTLAACSIGLVILLSLLIPTVIVPLFFTYSDLEEGELRTAVLAEAEKTDVSVAEVKVIDGSKRSSHSNAYVSGFWNFRKVVIFDTLIA
;
A
#
# COMPACT_ATOMS: atom_id res chain seq x y z
N MET A 1 -4.13 2.46 25.17
CA MET A 1 -4.86 1.23 25.53
C MET A 1 -6.20 1.11 24.77
N PHE A 2 -7.05 2.11 24.78
CA PHE A 2 -8.36 2.08 24.10
C PHE A 2 -8.26 1.85 22.58
N SER A 3 -7.41 2.57 21.86
CA SER A 3 -7.18 2.39 20.41
C SER A 3 -6.70 0.99 20.05
N VAL A 4 -5.83 0.39 20.87
CA VAL A 4 -5.35 -0.99 20.68
C VAL A 4 -6.52 -1.98 20.76
N LEU A 5 -7.39 -1.81 21.76
CA LEU A 5 -8.57 -2.67 21.93
C LEU A 5 -9.54 -2.54 20.75
N ILE A 6 -9.79 -1.31 20.28
CA ILE A 6 -10.64 -1.10 19.10
C ILE A 6 -10.04 -1.80 17.88
N THR A 7 -8.76 -1.59 17.59
CA THR A 7 -8.10 -2.22 16.44
C THR A 7 -8.12 -3.75 16.54
N LEU A 8 -7.94 -4.32 17.73
CA LEU A 8 -8.07 -5.75 17.94
C LEU A 8 -9.49 -6.24 17.63
N ILE A 9 -10.51 -5.54 18.15
CA ILE A 9 -11.91 -5.90 17.91
C ILE A 9 -12.23 -5.81 16.41
N GLU A 10 -11.87 -4.72 15.75
CA GLU A 10 -12.06 -4.54 14.31
C GLU A 10 -11.36 -5.62 13.49
N SER A 11 -10.11 -5.95 13.81
CA SER A 11 -9.37 -7.02 13.14
C SER A 11 -10.04 -8.37 13.31
N LEU A 12 -10.49 -8.70 14.53
CA LEU A 12 -11.20 -9.96 14.81
C LEU A 12 -12.56 -10.04 14.11
N LEU A 13 -13.30 -8.92 14.04
CA LEU A 13 -14.58 -8.88 13.34
C LEU A 13 -14.43 -8.97 11.82
N ASN A 14 -13.39 -8.36 11.26
CA ASN A 14 -13.13 -8.40 9.82
C ASN A 14 -12.51 -9.72 9.35
N LEU A 15 -11.81 -10.44 10.21
CA LEU A 15 -11.11 -11.67 9.85
C LEU A 15 -12.01 -12.74 9.20
N PRO A 16 -13.20 -13.07 9.74
CA PRO A 16 -14.12 -14.04 9.10
C PRO A 16 -14.53 -13.61 7.69
N PHE A 17 -14.77 -12.31 7.48
CA PHE A 17 -15.16 -11.77 6.17
C PHE A 17 -14.00 -11.83 5.19
N SER A 18 -12.77 -11.51 5.62
CA SER A 18 -11.58 -11.64 4.80
C SER A 18 -11.29 -13.08 4.39
N ILE A 19 -11.46 -14.03 5.32
CA ILE A 19 -11.30 -15.46 5.03
C ILE A 19 -12.37 -15.90 4.02
N TYR A 20 -13.63 -15.55 4.23
CA TYR A 20 -14.72 -15.89 3.33
C TYR A 20 -14.52 -15.29 1.94
N HIS A 21 -14.12 -14.01 1.86
CA HIS A 21 -13.83 -13.35 0.59
C HIS A 21 -12.71 -14.07 -0.16
N THR A 22 -11.57 -14.31 0.49
CA THR A 22 -10.38 -14.87 -0.15
C THR A 22 -10.56 -16.34 -0.53
N PHE A 23 -11.01 -17.19 0.41
CA PHE A 23 -11.03 -18.64 0.24
C PHE A 23 -12.36 -19.21 -0.23
N VAL A 24 -13.43 -18.40 -0.30
CA VAL A 24 -14.72 -18.84 -0.85
C VAL A 24 -15.06 -18.06 -2.11
N ILE A 25 -15.07 -16.73 -2.06
CA ILE A 25 -15.48 -15.92 -3.22
C ILE A 25 -14.40 -15.93 -4.29
N GLU A 26 -13.20 -15.45 -3.97
CA GLU A 26 -12.09 -15.38 -4.93
C GLU A 26 -11.68 -16.77 -5.45
N GLU A 27 -11.73 -17.80 -4.60
CA GLU A 27 -11.48 -19.19 -4.98
C GLU A 27 -12.53 -19.70 -5.97
N LYS A 28 -13.81 -19.44 -5.72
CA LYS A 28 -14.92 -19.83 -6.60
C LYS A 28 -14.76 -19.29 -8.02
N TYR A 29 -14.22 -18.09 -8.17
CA TYR A 29 -14.00 -17.44 -9.47
C TYR A 29 -12.59 -17.66 -10.05
N GLY A 30 -11.75 -18.47 -9.37
CA GLY A 30 -10.41 -18.80 -9.81
C GLY A 30 -9.37 -17.69 -9.64
N PHE A 31 -9.71 -16.64 -8.89
CA PHE A 31 -8.82 -15.50 -8.66
C PHE A 31 -7.86 -15.72 -7.50
N ASN A 32 -8.22 -16.52 -6.50
CA ASN A 32 -7.35 -16.78 -5.36
C ASN A 32 -6.11 -17.59 -5.76
N LYS A 33 -4.95 -17.08 -5.39
CA LYS A 33 -3.64 -17.78 -5.46
C LYS A 33 -2.96 -17.81 -4.10
N MET A 34 -3.62 -17.26 -3.09
CA MET A 34 -3.07 -17.12 -1.75
C MET A 34 -3.16 -18.43 -0.97
N THR A 35 -2.06 -18.83 -0.35
CA THR A 35 -2.08 -19.95 0.60
C THR A 35 -2.58 -19.48 1.97
N PRO A 36 -3.16 -20.36 2.81
CA PRO A 36 -3.54 -20.00 4.17
C PRO A 36 -2.38 -19.44 5.00
N GLY A 37 -1.17 -19.94 4.80
CA GLY A 37 0.03 -19.43 5.48
C GLY A 37 0.36 -17.99 5.06
N THR A 38 0.33 -17.69 3.76
CA THR A 38 0.54 -16.32 3.25
C THR A 38 -0.54 -15.38 3.79
N PHE A 39 -1.80 -15.82 3.82
CA PHE A 39 -2.91 -15.05 4.35
C PHE A 39 -2.67 -14.65 5.81
N VAL A 40 -2.37 -15.63 6.68
CA VAL A 40 -2.12 -15.37 8.11
C VAL A 40 -0.94 -14.41 8.30
N MET A 41 0.15 -14.60 7.56
CA MET A 41 1.32 -13.72 7.64
C MET A 41 0.99 -12.30 7.17
N ASP A 42 0.20 -12.15 6.12
CA ASP A 42 -0.21 -10.84 5.61
C ASP A 42 -1.15 -10.13 6.60
N GLU A 43 -2.11 -10.84 7.21
CA GLU A 43 -2.98 -10.27 8.24
C GLU A 43 -2.17 -9.84 9.49
N LEU A 44 -1.19 -10.64 9.91
CA LEU A 44 -0.30 -10.29 11.02
C LEU A 44 0.54 -9.03 10.69
N LYS A 45 1.13 -8.96 9.49
CA LYS A 45 1.89 -7.78 9.05
C LYS A 45 1.00 -6.54 9.02
N LYS A 46 -0.20 -6.62 8.44
CA LYS A 46 -1.17 -5.50 8.43
C LYS A 46 -1.45 -5.03 9.86
N PHE A 47 -1.76 -5.96 10.76
CA PHE A 47 -2.03 -5.62 12.16
C PHE A 47 -0.85 -4.90 12.81
N VAL A 48 0.36 -5.40 12.67
CA VAL A 48 1.58 -4.78 13.22
C VAL A 48 1.80 -3.37 12.64
N ILE A 49 1.64 -3.20 11.32
CA ILE A 49 1.79 -1.90 10.66
C ILE A 49 0.78 -0.89 11.21
N VAL A 50 -0.50 -1.28 11.31
CA VAL A 50 -1.55 -0.41 11.87
C VAL A 50 -1.25 -0.04 13.32
N MET A 51 -0.77 -0.98 14.13
CA MET A 51 -0.38 -0.72 15.52
C MET A 51 0.78 0.28 15.62
N ILE A 52 1.80 0.16 14.77
CA ILE A 52 2.93 1.10 14.73
C ILE A 52 2.43 2.49 14.32
N LEU A 53 1.60 2.59 13.28
CA LEU A 53 1.02 3.86 12.85
C LEU A 53 0.21 4.53 13.96
N PHE A 54 -0.63 3.79 14.66
CA PHE A 54 -1.41 4.34 15.77
C PHE A 54 -0.53 4.76 16.95
N ALA A 55 0.52 3.99 17.26
CA ALA A 55 1.47 4.33 18.32
C ALA A 55 2.23 5.65 18.05
N VAL A 56 2.36 6.05 16.79
CA VAL A 56 2.99 7.32 16.39
C VAL A 56 1.95 8.43 16.22
N ILE A 57 0.89 8.17 15.47
CA ILE A 57 -0.09 9.20 15.06
C ILE A 57 -0.90 9.70 16.25
N ILE A 58 -1.38 8.81 17.13
CA ILE A 58 -2.25 9.21 18.24
C ILE A 58 -1.52 10.12 19.23
N PRO A 59 -0.32 9.80 19.74
CA PRO A 59 0.42 10.72 20.60
C PRO A 59 0.75 12.04 19.91
N LEU A 60 1.06 12.02 18.63
CA LEU A 60 1.33 13.22 17.86
C LEU A 60 0.11 14.15 17.81
N ILE A 61 -1.08 13.62 17.52
CA ILE A 61 -2.33 14.39 17.50
C ILE A 61 -2.60 14.98 18.90
N LEU A 62 -2.49 14.18 19.96
CA LEU A 62 -2.71 14.63 21.32
C LEU A 62 -1.72 15.73 21.73
N TRP A 63 -0.46 15.59 21.33
CA TRP A 63 0.56 16.62 21.56
C TRP A 63 0.23 17.91 20.81
N ILE A 64 -0.17 17.84 19.55
CA ILE A 64 -0.60 19.01 18.76
C ILE A 64 -1.79 19.72 19.43
N ILE A 65 -2.79 18.97 19.87
CA ILE A 65 -3.96 19.54 20.58
C ILE A 65 -3.52 20.29 21.84
N HIS A 66 -2.55 19.74 22.57
CA HIS A 66 -2.08 20.33 23.82
C HIS A 66 -1.30 21.64 23.61
N VAL A 67 -0.48 21.71 22.52
CA VAL A 67 0.46 22.86 22.36
C VAL A 67 -0.04 23.95 21.41
N SER A 68 -1.00 23.67 20.53
CA SER A 68 -1.33 24.57 19.41
C SER A 68 -2.24 25.75 19.79
N GLY A 69 -2.97 25.68 20.90
CA GLY A 69 -3.87 26.77 21.34
C GLY A 69 -4.78 27.29 20.19
N PRO A 70 -4.81 28.62 19.94
CA PRO A 70 -5.65 29.20 18.89
C PRO A 70 -5.28 28.76 17.46
N ALA A 71 -4.06 28.31 17.23
CA ALA A 71 -3.57 27.85 15.93
C ALA A 71 -3.91 26.39 15.63
N LEU A 72 -4.67 25.69 16.49
CA LEU A 72 -4.94 24.25 16.39
C LEU A 72 -5.38 23.79 15.00
N VAL A 73 -6.34 24.50 14.40
CA VAL A 73 -6.89 24.12 13.08
C VAL A 73 -5.82 24.18 11.99
N LEU A 74 -5.03 25.25 11.96
CA LEU A 74 -3.95 25.41 10.98
C LEU A 74 -2.83 24.38 11.19
N THR A 75 -2.48 24.11 12.45
CA THR A 75 -1.45 23.12 12.77
C THR A 75 -1.90 21.71 12.39
N LEU A 76 -3.13 21.32 12.69
CA LEU A 76 -3.68 20.03 12.28
C LEU A 76 -3.75 19.91 10.76
N ALA A 77 -4.18 20.95 10.05
CA ALA A 77 -4.20 20.94 8.58
C ALA A 77 -2.78 20.76 7.99
N ALA A 78 -1.80 21.50 8.47
CA ALA A 78 -0.42 21.39 8.01
C ALA A 78 0.16 19.99 8.31
N CYS A 79 -0.06 19.46 9.51
CA CYS A 79 0.39 18.12 9.88
C CYS A 79 -0.31 17.03 9.06
N SER A 80 -1.60 17.18 8.75
CA SER A 80 -2.33 16.24 7.89
C SER A 80 -1.77 16.21 6.47
N ILE A 81 -1.46 17.37 5.90
CA ILE A 81 -0.79 17.46 4.58
C ILE A 81 0.58 16.78 4.62
N GLY A 82 1.38 17.08 5.65
CA GLY A 82 2.69 16.44 5.84
C GLY A 82 2.59 14.93 5.99
N LEU A 83 1.59 14.42 6.72
CA LEU A 83 1.33 13.00 6.89
C LEU A 83 0.92 12.33 5.56
N VAL A 84 0.06 12.95 4.76
CA VAL A 84 -0.32 12.44 3.44
C VAL A 84 0.90 12.31 2.54
N ILE A 85 1.75 13.33 2.50
CA ILE A 85 3.00 13.30 1.71
C ILE A 85 3.92 12.18 2.21
N LEU A 86 4.12 12.08 3.53
CA LEU A 86 4.95 11.03 4.14
C LEU A 86 4.43 9.63 3.80
N LEU A 87 3.14 9.39 3.97
CA LEU A 87 2.53 8.09 3.66
C LEU A 87 2.60 7.75 2.17
N SER A 88 2.43 8.75 1.29
CA SER A 88 2.56 8.55 -0.15
C SER A 88 3.96 8.11 -0.59
N LEU A 89 4.99 8.45 0.19
CA LEU A 89 6.35 7.97 -0.01
C LEU A 89 6.59 6.64 0.71
N LEU A 90 6.11 6.51 1.94
CA LEU A 90 6.37 5.35 2.80
C LEU A 90 5.67 4.08 2.29
N ILE A 91 4.43 4.22 1.80
CA ILE A 91 3.65 3.07 1.32
C ILE A 91 4.38 2.31 0.21
N PRO A 92 4.76 2.94 -0.93
CA PRO A 92 5.39 2.21 -2.03
C PRO A 92 6.85 1.81 -1.75
N THR A 93 7.54 2.51 -0.84
CA THR A 93 8.98 2.25 -0.59
C THR A 93 9.24 1.30 0.56
N VAL A 94 8.35 1.24 1.55
CA VAL A 94 8.53 0.43 2.76
C VAL A 94 7.40 -0.58 2.94
N ILE A 95 6.13 -0.12 2.85
CA ILE A 95 5.00 -0.99 3.19
C ILE A 95 4.77 -2.04 2.10
N VAL A 96 4.71 -1.63 0.83
CA VAL A 96 4.48 -2.59 -0.28
C VAL A 96 5.56 -3.67 -0.35
N PRO A 97 6.87 -3.38 -0.20
CA PRO A 97 7.92 -4.40 -0.19
C PRO A 97 7.83 -5.43 0.96
N LEU A 98 7.08 -5.13 2.03
CA LEU A 98 6.81 -6.12 3.09
C LEU A 98 5.86 -7.23 2.64
N PHE A 99 5.04 -6.96 1.62
CA PHE A 99 4.06 -7.89 1.08
C PHE A 99 4.48 -8.45 -0.26
N PHE A 100 5.07 -7.65 -1.13
CA PHE A 100 5.38 -7.97 -2.51
C PHE A 100 6.87 -7.83 -2.79
N THR A 101 7.37 -8.63 -3.72
CA THR A 101 8.73 -8.50 -4.23
C THR A 101 8.75 -7.66 -5.49
N TYR A 102 9.60 -6.63 -5.52
CA TYR A 102 9.85 -5.85 -6.73
C TYR A 102 10.98 -6.46 -7.54
N SER A 103 10.82 -6.49 -8.86
CA SER A 103 11.87 -6.74 -9.83
C SER A 103 11.87 -5.64 -10.90
N ASP A 104 12.99 -5.44 -11.57
CA ASP A 104 13.03 -4.53 -12.71
C ASP A 104 12.31 -5.17 -13.89
N LEU A 105 11.55 -4.36 -14.65
CA LEU A 105 11.04 -4.81 -15.93
C LEU A 105 12.23 -4.99 -16.91
N GLU A 106 12.34 -6.18 -17.50
CA GLU A 106 13.37 -6.48 -18.46
C GLU A 106 13.33 -5.54 -19.68
N GLU A 107 14.50 -5.33 -20.27
CA GLU A 107 14.61 -4.55 -21.51
C GLU A 107 13.82 -5.24 -22.63
N GLY A 108 12.92 -4.50 -23.28
CA GLY A 108 12.07 -5.05 -24.32
C GLY A 108 11.02 -4.06 -24.83
N GLU A 109 10.16 -4.54 -25.71
CA GLU A 109 9.13 -3.72 -26.35
C GLU A 109 8.17 -3.09 -25.33
N LEU A 110 7.77 -3.84 -24.30
CA LEU A 110 6.86 -3.35 -23.27
C LEU A 110 7.47 -2.18 -22.50
N ARG A 111 8.73 -2.32 -22.07
CA ARG A 111 9.42 -1.25 -21.33
C ARG A 111 9.56 0.01 -22.19
N THR A 112 9.95 -0.17 -23.47
CA THR A 112 10.06 0.92 -24.41
C THR A 112 8.72 1.62 -24.64
N ALA A 113 7.64 0.86 -24.80
CA ALA A 113 6.29 1.39 -24.98
C ALA A 113 5.81 2.18 -23.75
N VAL A 114 6.04 1.67 -22.52
CA VAL A 114 5.68 2.35 -21.27
C VAL A 114 6.42 3.68 -21.13
N LEU A 115 7.72 3.70 -21.41
CA LEU A 115 8.53 4.91 -21.34
C LEU A 115 8.13 5.93 -22.42
N ALA A 116 7.87 5.49 -23.64
CA ALA A 116 7.40 6.34 -24.74
C ALA A 116 6.02 6.97 -24.41
N GLU A 117 5.12 6.23 -23.78
CA GLU A 117 3.81 6.77 -23.38
C GLU A 117 3.94 7.76 -22.21
N ALA A 118 4.82 7.49 -21.26
CA ALA A 118 5.14 8.43 -20.20
C ALA A 118 5.71 9.76 -20.74
N GLU A 119 6.58 9.70 -21.73
CA GLU A 119 7.14 10.90 -22.40
C GLU A 119 6.06 11.70 -23.11
N LYS A 120 5.13 11.07 -23.84
CA LYS A 120 4.01 11.75 -24.51
C LYS A 120 3.09 12.50 -23.52
N THR A 121 2.95 11.99 -22.32
CA THR A 121 2.09 12.58 -21.28
C THR A 121 2.84 13.54 -20.36
N ASP A 122 4.10 13.87 -20.65
CA ASP A 122 4.98 14.71 -19.82
C ASP A 122 5.13 14.19 -18.38
N VAL A 123 5.11 12.85 -18.24
CA VAL A 123 5.30 12.17 -16.97
C VAL A 123 6.73 11.65 -16.88
N SER A 124 7.56 12.30 -16.07
CA SER A 124 8.90 11.77 -15.78
C SER A 124 8.82 10.48 -14.98
N VAL A 125 9.28 9.36 -15.55
CA VAL A 125 9.33 8.04 -14.93
C VAL A 125 10.79 7.67 -14.66
N ALA A 126 11.12 7.46 -13.38
CA ALA A 126 12.48 7.07 -12.98
C ALA A 126 12.72 5.57 -13.15
N GLU A 127 11.72 4.75 -12.86
CA GLU A 127 11.83 3.29 -12.84
C GLU A 127 10.53 2.62 -13.30
N VAL A 128 10.67 1.50 -14.00
CA VAL A 128 9.54 0.59 -14.31
C VAL A 128 9.81 -0.73 -13.58
N LYS A 129 8.93 -1.07 -12.65
CA LYS A 129 9.05 -2.25 -11.78
C LYS A 129 7.92 -3.23 -12.04
N VAL A 130 8.19 -4.48 -11.81
CA VAL A 130 7.21 -5.58 -11.77
C VAL A 130 7.05 -6.05 -10.33
N ILE A 131 5.84 -6.37 -9.91
CA ILE A 131 5.59 -6.98 -8.60
C ILE A 131 4.93 -8.35 -8.74
N ASP A 132 5.24 -9.24 -7.82
CA ASP A 132 4.79 -10.63 -7.75
C ASP A 132 3.34 -10.76 -7.24
N GLY A 133 2.39 -10.09 -7.90
CA GLY A 133 0.97 -10.14 -7.56
C GLY A 133 0.35 -11.52 -7.72
N SER A 134 0.85 -12.31 -8.67
CA SER A 134 0.41 -13.69 -8.95
C SER A 134 0.47 -14.65 -7.77
N LYS A 135 1.32 -14.36 -6.77
CA LYS A 135 1.38 -15.14 -5.51
C LYS A 135 0.14 -15.01 -4.64
N ARG A 136 -0.70 -14.00 -4.88
CA ARG A 136 -1.89 -13.69 -4.08
C ARG A 136 -3.18 -13.75 -4.86
N SER A 137 -3.14 -13.23 -6.08
CA SER A 137 -4.33 -13.16 -6.92
C SER A 137 -3.94 -13.21 -8.40
N SER A 138 -4.85 -13.69 -9.25
CA SER A 138 -4.73 -13.57 -10.70
C SER A 138 -5.29 -12.26 -11.26
N HIS A 139 -5.74 -11.34 -10.40
CA HIS A 139 -6.12 -10.01 -10.86
C HIS A 139 -4.92 -9.24 -11.40
N SER A 140 -5.09 -8.66 -12.58
CA SER A 140 -4.07 -7.82 -13.20
C SER A 140 -4.26 -6.36 -12.80
N ASN A 141 -3.16 -5.65 -12.58
CA ASN A 141 -3.17 -4.22 -12.28
C ASN A 141 -1.85 -3.56 -12.68
N ALA A 142 -1.88 -2.25 -12.81
CA ALA A 142 -0.69 -1.40 -12.90
C ALA A 142 -1.00 -0.04 -12.25
N TYR A 143 0.00 0.60 -11.68
CA TYR A 143 -0.16 1.92 -11.07
C TYR A 143 1.13 2.74 -11.18
N VAL A 144 0.98 4.06 -11.07
CA VAL A 144 2.11 4.99 -10.95
C VAL A 144 2.18 5.47 -9.52
N SER A 145 3.38 5.48 -8.96
CA SER A 145 3.63 5.90 -7.58
C SER A 145 4.83 6.86 -7.52
N GLY A 146 4.86 7.72 -6.51
CA GLY A 146 5.92 8.71 -6.35
C GLY A 146 5.53 10.10 -6.84
N PHE A 147 6.48 11.06 -6.67
CA PHE A 147 6.28 12.48 -7.00
C PHE A 147 7.38 12.98 -7.93
N TRP A 148 7.04 13.90 -8.82
CA TRP A 148 7.95 14.54 -9.79
C TRP A 148 8.85 13.53 -10.49
N ASN A 149 10.19 13.69 -10.38
CA ASN A 149 11.19 12.86 -11.06
C ASN A 149 11.45 11.51 -10.37
N PHE A 150 10.76 11.22 -9.25
CA PHE A 150 10.86 9.94 -8.52
C PHE A 150 9.65 9.03 -8.76
N ARG A 151 8.92 9.24 -9.87
CA ARG A 151 7.79 8.39 -10.22
C ARG A 151 8.28 7.02 -10.69
N LYS A 152 7.57 5.99 -10.22
CA LYS A 152 7.75 4.59 -10.64
C LYS A 152 6.46 4.09 -11.26
N VAL A 153 6.57 3.45 -12.40
CA VAL A 153 5.48 2.63 -12.95
C VAL A 153 5.64 1.23 -12.39
N VAL A 154 4.59 0.72 -11.78
CA VAL A 154 4.57 -0.63 -11.18
C VAL A 154 3.52 -1.46 -11.93
N ILE A 155 3.95 -2.58 -12.47
CA ILE A 155 3.12 -3.50 -13.26
C ILE A 155 3.04 -4.82 -12.50
N PHE A 156 1.85 -5.41 -12.41
CA PHE A 156 1.70 -6.74 -11.84
C PHE A 156 2.18 -7.80 -12.84
N ASP A 157 2.87 -8.82 -12.37
CA ASP A 157 3.32 -9.94 -13.18
C ASP A 157 2.16 -10.63 -13.93
N THR A 158 0.97 -10.64 -13.35
CA THR A 158 -0.28 -11.12 -13.96
C THR A 158 -0.76 -10.29 -15.17
N LEU A 159 -0.24 -9.08 -15.38
CA LEU A 159 -0.58 -8.25 -16.54
C LEU A 159 0.37 -8.50 -17.71
N ILE A 160 1.55 -9.05 -17.44
CA ILE A 160 2.62 -9.30 -18.43
C ILE A 160 2.55 -10.73 -18.94
N ALA A 161 1.93 -11.64 -18.17
CA ALA A 161 1.83 -13.09 -18.43
C ALA A 161 0.96 -13.42 -19.66
#